data_c9fedc35349c3a5d25b07359793c3b4b
#
_entry.id   c9fedc35349c3a5d25b07359793c3b4b
#
_cell.length_a   1.000
_cell.length_b   1.000
_cell.length_c   1.000
_cell.angle_alpha   90.00
_cell.angle_beta   90.00
_cell.angle_gamma   90.00
#
_symmetry.space_group_name_H-M   'P 1'
#
loop_
_entity.id
_entity.type
_entity.pdbx_description
1 polymer ?
#
loop_
_entity_poly.entity_id
_entity_poly.type
_entity_poly.pdbx_seq_one_letter_code
_entity_poly.pdbx_strand_id
1 'polypeptide(L)'
;MQIAVVSLFPEMVRTVAEHGVVGRAMERQLAALRIEDPRDFTTDAHRTVDDRPYGGGPGMVLKYRPAAEAIRAARAAMPEGSPVIYLSPAGRVFDQDEAARLATLPGMILFAGRYEGVDERLVEEEVDAELSLGDFVMSGGEIAAMAVIDAVVRLLPGVLGDEDSAAQDSFVEGLLDYPHYTRPEEIEGREVPAVLLSGDHARIARWRYKQALGRTFLRRPDLVKKFQLGREQQELLDEFL
;
A
#
# COMPACT_ATOMS: atom_id res chain seq x y z
N MET A 1 -5.89 8.65 -11.76
CA MET A 1 -6.60 7.68 -10.90
C MET A 1 -7.49 8.41 -9.90
N GLN A 2 -8.71 7.94 -9.65
CA GLN A 2 -9.59 8.50 -8.61
C GLN A 2 -9.53 7.61 -7.35
N ILE A 3 -9.44 8.22 -6.18
CA ILE A 3 -9.39 7.50 -4.90
C ILE A 3 -10.45 8.09 -3.97
N ALA A 4 -11.29 7.26 -3.41
CA ALA A 4 -12.19 7.66 -2.33
C ALA A 4 -11.82 6.92 -1.03
N VAL A 5 -11.98 7.58 0.10
CA VAL A 5 -11.81 6.95 1.41
C VAL A 5 -13.05 7.25 2.26
N VAL A 6 -13.65 6.21 2.82
CA VAL A 6 -14.71 6.35 3.82
C VAL A 6 -14.07 6.20 5.19
N SER A 7 -14.08 7.26 5.99
CA SER A 7 -13.35 7.33 7.26
C SER A 7 -13.99 8.27 8.27
N LEU A 8 -13.90 7.93 9.55
CA LEU A 8 -14.30 8.81 10.69
C LEU A 8 -13.23 9.88 11.01
N PHE A 9 -12.06 9.81 10.41
CA PHE A 9 -10.97 10.77 10.60
C PHE A 9 -10.45 11.32 9.27
N PRO A 10 -11.27 12.09 8.53
CA PRO A 10 -10.92 12.60 7.22
C PRO A 10 -9.63 13.41 7.20
N GLU A 11 -9.36 14.20 8.23
CA GLU A 11 -8.14 15.01 8.32
C GLU A 11 -6.87 14.16 8.43
N MET A 12 -6.95 13.01 9.13
CA MET A 12 -5.83 12.07 9.21
C MET A 12 -5.49 11.49 7.84
N VAL A 13 -6.49 11.08 7.08
CA VAL A 13 -6.29 10.53 5.73
C VAL A 13 -5.80 11.60 4.77
N ARG A 14 -6.29 12.83 4.87
CA ARG A 14 -5.93 13.95 4.00
C ARG A 14 -4.43 14.22 3.97
N THR A 15 -3.74 14.02 5.10
CA THR A 15 -2.29 14.28 5.20
C THR A 15 -1.44 13.50 4.19
N VAL A 16 -1.87 12.29 3.75
CA VAL A 16 -1.13 11.53 2.73
C VAL A 16 -1.11 12.24 1.37
N ALA A 17 -2.15 13.01 1.07
CA ALA A 17 -2.28 13.76 -0.18
C ALA A 17 -1.59 15.14 -0.18
N GLU A 18 -1.06 15.58 0.97
CA GLU A 18 -0.46 16.91 1.14
C GLU A 18 1.06 16.89 0.98
N HIS A 19 1.70 15.74 1.05
CA HIS A 19 3.15 15.64 1.13
C HIS A 19 3.73 14.56 0.19
N GLY A 20 5.03 14.69 -0.07
CA GLY A 20 5.84 13.66 -0.73
C GLY A 20 5.45 13.38 -2.18
N VAL A 21 5.54 12.12 -2.56
CA VAL A 21 5.24 11.63 -3.92
C VAL A 21 3.75 11.75 -4.21
N VAL A 22 2.91 11.37 -3.24
CA VAL A 22 1.44 11.42 -3.36
C VAL A 22 0.96 12.87 -3.51
N GLY A 23 1.45 13.80 -2.67
CA GLY A 23 1.09 15.21 -2.76
C GLY A 23 1.38 15.79 -4.15
N ARG A 24 2.58 15.53 -4.70
CA ARG A 24 2.94 15.95 -6.06
C ARG A 24 2.04 15.32 -7.14
N ALA A 25 1.63 14.06 -6.95
CA ALA A 25 0.71 13.40 -7.88
C ALA A 25 -0.68 14.08 -7.88
N MET A 26 -1.16 14.48 -6.70
CA MET A 26 -2.42 15.25 -6.56
C MET A 26 -2.32 16.63 -7.21
N GLU A 27 -1.26 17.39 -6.92
CA GLU A 27 -1.00 18.71 -7.55
C GLU A 27 -0.95 18.64 -9.08
N ARG A 28 -0.35 17.56 -9.61
CA ARG A 28 -0.25 17.31 -11.07
C ARG A 28 -1.51 16.67 -11.67
N GLN A 29 -2.54 16.44 -10.87
CA GLN A 29 -3.80 15.80 -11.30
C GLN A 29 -3.64 14.37 -11.87
N LEU A 30 -2.56 13.67 -11.50
CA LEU A 30 -2.35 12.27 -11.83
C LEU A 30 -3.19 11.34 -10.96
N ALA A 31 -3.48 11.80 -9.73
CA ALA A 31 -4.43 11.19 -8.82
C ALA A 31 -5.34 12.27 -8.20
N ALA A 32 -6.50 11.85 -7.67
CA ALA A 32 -7.37 12.73 -6.89
C ALA A 32 -7.93 11.94 -5.70
N LEU A 33 -8.02 12.60 -4.54
CA LEU A 33 -8.52 12.03 -3.29
C LEU A 33 -9.83 12.69 -2.90
N ARG A 34 -10.84 11.87 -2.62
CA ARG A 34 -12.12 12.23 -2.00
C ARG A 34 -12.26 11.50 -0.68
N ILE A 35 -12.85 12.13 0.33
CA ILE A 35 -13.06 11.50 1.63
C ILE A 35 -14.52 11.74 2.04
N GLU A 36 -15.21 10.66 2.43
CA GLU A 36 -16.55 10.68 2.96
C GLU A 36 -16.51 10.35 4.46
N ASP A 37 -17.07 11.21 5.28
CA ASP A 37 -17.26 10.94 6.72
C ASP A 37 -18.63 10.32 6.94
N PRO A 38 -18.74 9.09 7.46
CA PRO A 38 -20.03 8.48 7.80
C PRO A 38 -20.92 9.32 8.71
N ARG A 39 -20.33 10.23 9.51
CA ARG A 39 -21.11 11.15 10.36
C ARG A 39 -21.98 12.12 9.57
N ASP A 40 -21.63 12.43 8.32
CA ASP A 40 -22.40 13.32 7.46
C ASP A 40 -23.71 12.67 6.96
N PHE A 41 -23.84 11.35 7.14
CA PHE A 41 -24.99 10.55 6.75
C PHE A 41 -25.85 10.11 7.93
N THR A 42 -25.66 10.71 9.11
CA THR A 42 -26.50 10.46 10.28
C THR A 42 -27.65 11.44 10.34
N THR A 43 -28.75 11.03 10.95
CA THR A 43 -29.96 11.87 11.11
C THR A 43 -30.14 12.39 12.52
N ASP A 44 -29.40 11.88 13.49
CA ASP A 44 -29.46 12.29 14.89
C ASP A 44 -28.52 13.47 15.17
N ALA A 45 -28.91 14.29 16.18
CA ALA A 45 -28.17 15.50 16.56
C ALA A 45 -26.72 15.22 17.04
N HIS A 46 -26.46 14.04 17.54
CA HIS A 46 -25.10 13.62 18.00
C HIS A 46 -24.25 13.02 16.90
N ARG A 47 -24.77 12.86 15.69
CA ARG A 47 -24.07 12.27 14.54
C ARG A 47 -23.47 10.90 14.89
N THR A 48 -24.29 10.04 15.53
CA THR A 48 -23.87 8.77 16.13
C THR A 48 -23.65 7.68 15.05
N VAL A 49 -22.45 7.21 14.92
CA VAL A 49 -22.04 6.20 13.90
C VAL A 49 -21.78 4.81 14.46
N ASP A 50 -21.85 4.61 15.76
CA ASP A 50 -21.56 3.36 16.45
C ASP A 50 -22.68 2.96 17.41
N ASP A 51 -22.74 1.67 17.77
CA ASP A 51 -23.68 1.13 18.72
C ASP A 51 -23.10 -0.13 19.40
N ARG A 52 -23.75 -0.61 20.45
CA ARG A 52 -23.35 -1.82 21.15
C ARG A 52 -23.54 -3.06 20.27
N PRO A 53 -22.61 -4.03 20.31
CA PRO A 53 -22.77 -5.28 19.56
C PRO A 53 -23.95 -6.10 20.12
N TYR A 54 -24.68 -6.77 19.23
CA TYR A 54 -25.58 -7.84 19.64
C TYR A 54 -24.79 -8.97 20.28
N GLY A 55 -25.38 -9.62 21.28
CA GLY A 55 -24.67 -10.65 22.07
C GLY A 55 -23.82 -10.09 23.20
N GLY A 56 -23.70 -8.76 23.32
CA GLY A 56 -22.87 -8.10 24.33
C GLY A 56 -21.39 -8.18 24.02
N GLY A 57 -20.55 -7.78 24.95
CA GLY A 57 -19.09 -7.71 24.81
C GLY A 57 -18.56 -6.29 25.01
N PRO A 58 -17.24 -6.12 25.08
CA PRO A 58 -16.61 -4.82 25.18
C PRO A 58 -16.71 -4.04 23.86
N GLY A 59 -16.59 -2.72 23.93
CA GLY A 59 -16.48 -1.84 22.79
C GLY A 59 -17.81 -1.57 22.07
N MET A 60 -17.67 -1.03 20.87
CA MET A 60 -18.75 -0.59 19.99
C MET A 60 -18.55 -1.17 18.59
N VAL A 61 -19.57 -1.10 17.75
CA VAL A 61 -19.53 -1.54 16.34
C VAL A 61 -20.02 -0.41 15.46
N LEU A 62 -19.37 -0.18 14.34
CA LEU A 62 -19.77 0.82 13.35
C LEU A 62 -21.12 0.42 12.74
N LYS A 63 -22.08 1.37 12.81
CA LYS A 63 -23.45 1.16 12.31
C LYS A 63 -23.49 0.97 10.80
N TYR A 64 -24.38 0.08 10.37
CA TYR A 64 -24.64 -0.19 8.96
C TYR A 64 -25.01 1.08 8.16
N ARG A 65 -26.09 1.81 8.56
CA ARG A 65 -26.65 2.89 7.72
C ARG A 65 -25.68 4.02 7.42
N PRO A 66 -25.04 4.69 8.39
CA PRO A 66 -24.15 5.80 8.09
C PRO A 66 -22.99 5.38 7.18
N ALA A 67 -22.44 4.19 7.40
CA ALA A 67 -21.33 3.67 6.61
C ALA A 67 -21.77 3.26 5.19
N ALA A 68 -22.92 2.59 5.05
CA ALA A 68 -23.48 2.23 3.75
C ALA A 68 -23.78 3.45 2.88
N GLU A 69 -24.40 4.48 3.46
CA GLU A 69 -24.72 5.73 2.75
C GLU A 69 -23.44 6.47 2.33
N ALA A 70 -22.40 6.50 3.18
CA ALA A 70 -21.10 7.06 2.83
C ALA A 70 -20.41 6.29 1.70
N ILE A 71 -20.42 4.93 1.74
CA ILE A 71 -19.87 4.08 0.67
C ILE A 71 -20.65 4.30 -0.64
N ARG A 72 -21.96 4.36 -0.60
CA ARG A 72 -22.80 4.61 -1.79
C ARG A 72 -22.56 6.00 -2.38
N ALA A 73 -22.38 7.02 -1.54
CA ALA A 73 -22.01 8.37 -1.98
C ALA A 73 -20.64 8.40 -2.64
N ALA A 74 -19.65 7.72 -2.04
CA ALA A 74 -18.36 7.53 -2.66
C ALA A 74 -18.50 6.82 -4.02
N ARG A 75 -19.20 5.68 -4.07
CA ARG A 75 -19.41 4.88 -5.29
C ARG A 75 -20.06 5.70 -6.42
N ALA A 76 -21.05 6.52 -6.08
CA ALA A 76 -21.74 7.38 -7.07
C ALA A 76 -20.83 8.47 -7.69
N ALA A 77 -19.77 8.84 -6.99
CA ALA A 77 -18.82 9.87 -7.43
C ALA A 77 -17.56 9.29 -8.11
N MET A 78 -17.41 7.97 -8.09
CA MET A 78 -16.23 7.27 -8.61
C MET A 78 -16.48 6.71 -10.01
N PRO A 79 -15.42 6.49 -10.82
CA PRO A 79 -15.54 5.79 -12.09
C PRO A 79 -16.13 4.40 -11.93
N GLU A 80 -16.87 3.94 -12.94
CA GLU A 80 -17.35 2.57 -13.01
C GLU A 80 -16.18 1.57 -12.90
N GLY A 81 -16.37 0.48 -12.16
CA GLY A 81 -15.33 -0.51 -11.91
C GLY A 81 -14.37 -0.16 -10.76
N SER A 82 -14.65 0.89 -9.97
CA SER A 82 -13.90 1.20 -8.75
C SER A 82 -14.38 0.29 -7.61
N PRO A 83 -13.56 -0.69 -7.14
CA PRO A 83 -13.97 -1.58 -6.07
C PRO A 83 -14.02 -0.86 -4.71
N VAL A 84 -14.92 -1.32 -3.84
CA VAL A 84 -14.94 -0.98 -2.42
C VAL A 84 -14.09 -2.00 -1.67
N ILE A 85 -13.05 -1.54 -1.02
CA ILE A 85 -12.06 -2.36 -0.32
C ILE A 85 -12.12 -2.02 1.18
N TYR A 86 -12.55 -2.96 1.98
CA TYR A 86 -12.52 -2.83 3.44
C TYR A 86 -11.12 -3.19 3.97
N LEU A 87 -10.58 -2.32 4.79
CA LEU A 87 -9.26 -2.49 5.40
C LEU A 87 -9.42 -3.21 6.74
N SER A 88 -9.21 -4.51 6.72
CA SER A 88 -9.58 -5.44 7.80
C SER A 88 -8.47 -6.48 8.02
N PRO A 89 -8.22 -6.91 9.28
CA PRO A 89 -7.31 -8.04 9.54
C PRO A 89 -7.75 -9.35 8.89
N ALA A 90 -9.04 -9.52 8.56
CA ALA A 90 -9.58 -10.72 7.91
C ALA A 90 -9.26 -10.76 6.40
N GLY A 91 -8.83 -9.62 5.83
CA GLY A 91 -8.54 -9.50 4.41
C GLY A 91 -7.28 -10.23 3.96
N ARG A 92 -7.15 -10.38 2.64
CA ARG A 92 -5.92 -10.85 2.01
C ARG A 92 -4.79 -9.83 2.30
N VAL A 93 -3.59 -10.34 2.57
CA VAL A 93 -2.43 -9.48 2.80
C VAL A 93 -2.12 -8.63 1.57
N PHE A 94 -2.04 -7.32 1.76
CA PHE A 94 -1.64 -6.36 0.74
C PHE A 94 -0.15 -6.50 0.45
N ASP A 95 0.19 -6.71 -0.81
CA ASP A 95 1.55 -6.86 -1.30
C ASP A 95 1.79 -6.00 -2.56
N GLN A 96 3.00 -6.06 -3.12
CA GLN A 96 3.38 -5.29 -4.30
C GLN A 96 2.57 -5.67 -5.54
N ASP A 97 2.22 -6.94 -5.70
CA ASP A 97 1.40 -7.40 -6.83
C ASP A 97 0.00 -6.81 -6.76
N GLU A 98 -0.57 -6.75 -5.55
CA GLU A 98 -1.87 -6.12 -5.36
C GLU A 98 -1.80 -4.60 -5.55
N ALA A 99 -0.72 -3.93 -5.11
CA ALA A 99 -0.53 -2.51 -5.38
C ALA A 99 -0.46 -2.24 -6.90
N ALA A 100 0.29 -3.05 -7.64
CA ALA A 100 0.38 -2.97 -9.09
C ALA A 100 -0.98 -3.20 -9.77
N ARG A 101 -1.74 -4.21 -9.33
CA ARG A 101 -3.10 -4.47 -9.82
C ARG A 101 -4.03 -3.28 -9.58
N LEU A 102 -4.03 -2.71 -8.39
CA LEU A 102 -4.86 -1.56 -8.05
C LEU A 102 -4.47 -0.33 -8.87
N ALA A 103 -3.18 -0.13 -9.14
CA ALA A 103 -2.70 0.99 -9.96
C ALA A 103 -3.20 0.96 -11.42
N THR A 104 -3.68 -0.20 -11.92
CA THR A 104 -4.28 -0.31 -13.27
C THR A 104 -5.75 0.10 -13.31
N LEU A 105 -6.41 0.25 -12.16
CA LEU A 105 -7.83 0.57 -12.09
C LEU A 105 -8.09 2.07 -12.31
N PRO A 106 -9.27 2.44 -12.81
CA PRO A 106 -9.66 3.84 -12.94
C PRO A 106 -9.82 4.53 -11.58
N GLY A 107 -10.16 3.75 -10.55
CA GLY A 107 -10.29 4.22 -9.17
C GLY A 107 -10.46 3.09 -8.16
N MET A 108 -10.43 3.45 -6.87
CA MET A 108 -10.70 2.56 -5.74
C MET A 108 -11.37 3.32 -4.60
N ILE A 109 -12.18 2.61 -3.80
CA ILE A 109 -12.83 3.13 -2.60
C ILE A 109 -12.30 2.34 -1.42
N LEU A 110 -11.59 2.99 -0.51
CA LEU A 110 -11.03 2.37 0.69
C LEU A 110 -11.96 2.65 1.87
N PHE A 111 -12.43 1.61 2.52
CA PHE A 111 -13.25 1.72 3.72
C PHE A 111 -12.41 1.48 4.97
N ALA A 112 -12.21 2.52 5.76
CA ALA A 112 -11.44 2.50 7.00
C ALA A 112 -12.39 2.25 8.20
N GLY A 113 -12.50 1.01 8.63
CA GLY A 113 -13.27 0.64 9.81
C GLY A 113 -12.64 1.13 11.11
N ARG A 114 -13.46 1.23 12.14
CA ARG A 114 -13.09 1.62 13.50
C ARG A 114 -13.84 0.77 14.53
N TYR A 115 -13.55 1.00 15.81
CA TYR A 115 -14.14 0.29 16.94
C TYR A 115 -13.74 -1.19 16.97
N GLU A 116 -14.61 -2.08 17.45
CA GLU A 116 -14.39 -3.54 17.43
C GLU A 116 -14.59 -4.14 16.04
N GLY A 117 -15.18 -3.37 15.13
CA GLY A 117 -15.47 -3.76 13.76
C GLY A 117 -16.64 -3.00 13.18
N VAL A 118 -17.13 -3.50 12.07
CA VAL A 118 -18.30 -2.96 11.36
C VAL A 118 -19.43 -3.97 11.37
N ASP A 119 -20.67 -3.51 11.18
CA ASP A 119 -21.81 -4.42 11.01
C ASP A 119 -21.56 -5.35 9.83
N GLU A 120 -21.63 -6.66 10.05
CA GLU A 120 -21.28 -7.67 9.04
C GLU A 120 -22.11 -7.55 7.77
N ARG A 121 -23.39 -7.15 7.90
CA ARG A 121 -24.26 -6.92 6.74
C ARG A 121 -23.74 -5.83 5.81
N LEU A 122 -22.94 -4.88 6.33
CA LEU A 122 -22.28 -3.86 5.51
C LEU A 122 -21.17 -4.48 4.66
N VAL A 123 -20.39 -5.40 5.24
CA VAL A 123 -19.34 -6.12 4.52
C VAL A 123 -19.95 -6.97 3.42
N GLU A 124 -21.00 -7.72 3.73
CA GLU A 124 -21.68 -8.59 2.79
C GLU A 124 -22.35 -7.86 1.60
N GLU A 125 -22.86 -6.63 1.84
CA GLU A 125 -23.64 -5.90 0.81
C GLU A 125 -22.81 -4.86 0.03
N GLU A 126 -21.84 -4.21 0.66
CA GLU A 126 -21.19 -3.03 0.08
C GLU A 126 -19.70 -3.23 -0.24
N VAL A 127 -19.08 -4.30 0.27
CA VAL A 127 -17.63 -4.50 0.13
C VAL A 127 -17.34 -5.52 -0.97
N ASP A 128 -16.48 -5.15 -1.91
CA ASP A 128 -16.06 -6.01 -3.01
C ASP A 128 -14.82 -6.86 -2.64
N ALA A 129 -13.98 -6.37 -1.70
CA ALA A 129 -12.79 -7.08 -1.23
C ALA A 129 -12.37 -6.59 0.16
N GLU A 130 -11.62 -7.45 0.88
CA GLU A 130 -10.94 -7.08 2.12
C GLU A 130 -9.42 -7.17 1.96
N LEU A 131 -8.70 -6.18 2.49
CA LEU A 131 -7.24 -6.15 2.50
C LEU A 131 -6.70 -5.93 3.91
N SER A 132 -5.65 -6.68 4.25
CA SER A 132 -4.89 -6.58 5.49
C SER A 132 -3.47 -6.08 5.24
N LEU A 133 -2.92 -5.24 6.11
CA LEU A 133 -1.50 -4.88 6.07
C LEU A 133 -0.58 -5.93 6.72
N GLY A 134 -1.15 -6.96 7.35
CA GLY A 134 -0.39 -8.01 8.05
C GLY A 134 -1.03 -8.42 9.37
N ASP A 135 -0.41 -9.36 10.07
CA ASP A 135 -0.92 -9.99 11.28
C ASP A 135 -0.64 -9.11 12.51
N PHE A 136 -1.26 -7.95 12.56
CA PHE A 136 -1.23 -7.03 13.70
C PHE A 136 -2.50 -6.17 13.74
N VAL A 137 -2.83 -5.65 14.92
CA VAL A 137 -4.04 -4.86 15.14
C VAL A 137 -3.70 -3.39 15.22
N MET A 138 -4.48 -2.57 14.51
CA MET A 138 -4.45 -1.11 14.58
C MET A 138 -5.76 -0.58 15.15
N SER A 139 -5.76 0.66 15.66
CA SER A 139 -6.96 1.31 16.21
C SER A 139 -8.02 1.69 15.15
N GLY A 140 -7.70 1.53 13.86
CA GLY A 140 -8.59 1.80 12.73
C GLY A 140 -7.89 1.67 11.39
N GLY A 141 -8.65 1.73 10.31
CA GLY A 141 -8.18 1.51 8.94
C GLY A 141 -7.50 2.70 8.28
N GLU A 142 -7.43 3.88 8.90
CA GLU A 142 -6.93 5.10 8.26
C GLU A 142 -5.44 5.00 7.87
N ILE A 143 -4.60 4.47 8.76
CA ILE A 143 -3.18 4.25 8.46
C ILE A 143 -3.02 3.24 7.33
N ALA A 144 -3.85 2.19 7.34
CA ALA A 144 -3.86 1.22 6.24
C ALA A 144 -4.27 1.89 4.91
N ALA A 145 -5.29 2.76 4.92
CA ALA A 145 -5.70 3.51 3.73
C ALA A 145 -4.55 4.37 3.20
N MET A 146 -3.85 5.09 4.08
CA MET A 146 -2.70 5.92 3.70
C MET A 146 -1.57 5.08 3.10
N ALA A 147 -1.27 3.91 3.68
CA ALA A 147 -0.24 3.00 3.17
C ALA A 147 -0.61 2.45 1.78
N VAL A 148 -1.87 2.03 1.58
CA VAL A 148 -2.36 1.57 0.27
C VAL A 148 -2.30 2.70 -0.75
N ILE A 149 -2.74 3.91 -0.40
CA ILE A 149 -2.69 5.08 -1.28
C ILE A 149 -1.25 5.37 -1.71
N ASP A 150 -0.30 5.42 -0.78
CA ASP A 150 1.10 5.68 -1.10
C ASP A 150 1.68 4.62 -2.03
N ALA A 151 1.49 3.34 -1.70
CA ALA A 151 1.99 2.23 -2.50
C ALA A 151 1.40 2.18 -3.92
N VAL A 152 0.13 2.51 -4.09
CA VAL A 152 -0.56 2.50 -5.39
C VAL A 152 -0.22 3.74 -6.21
N VAL A 153 -0.28 4.93 -5.62
CA VAL A 153 -0.09 6.20 -6.36
C VAL A 153 1.32 6.31 -6.91
N ARG A 154 2.34 5.84 -6.18
CA ARG A 154 3.72 5.87 -6.68
C ARG A 154 3.96 5.00 -7.93
N LEU A 155 3.07 4.06 -8.23
CA LEU A 155 3.13 3.19 -9.41
C LEU A 155 2.43 3.79 -10.64
N LEU A 156 1.71 4.90 -10.47
CA LEU A 156 1.03 5.54 -11.60
C LEU A 156 2.04 6.17 -12.57
N PRO A 157 1.81 6.07 -13.89
CA PRO A 157 2.69 6.67 -14.88
C PRO A 157 2.94 8.16 -14.62
N GLY A 158 4.19 8.56 -14.69
CA GLY A 158 4.62 9.94 -14.52
C GLY A 158 4.62 10.48 -13.09
N VAL A 159 4.29 9.68 -12.07
CA VAL A 159 4.33 10.11 -10.65
C VAL A 159 5.77 10.15 -10.14
N LEU A 160 6.57 9.13 -10.40
CA LEU A 160 8.00 9.14 -10.12
C LEU A 160 8.76 9.89 -11.23
N GLY A 161 9.87 10.52 -10.86
CA GLY A 161 10.69 11.30 -11.80
C GLY A 161 11.48 10.44 -12.78
N ASP A 162 11.72 9.18 -12.43
CA ASP A 162 12.37 8.17 -13.24
C ASP A 162 11.47 6.92 -13.23
N GLU A 163 10.98 6.52 -14.40
CA GLU A 163 10.09 5.37 -14.55
C GLU A 163 10.78 4.06 -14.17
N ASP A 164 12.12 3.98 -14.32
CA ASP A 164 12.90 2.82 -13.91
C ASP A 164 12.98 2.66 -12.38
N SER A 165 12.75 3.74 -11.61
CA SER A 165 12.79 3.69 -10.15
C SER A 165 11.75 2.72 -9.57
N ALA A 166 10.53 2.70 -10.11
CA ALA A 166 9.50 1.77 -9.67
C ALA A 166 9.79 0.33 -10.10
N ALA A 167 10.41 0.15 -11.28
CA ALA A 167 10.71 -1.17 -11.83
C ALA A 167 11.84 -1.90 -11.09
N GLN A 168 12.73 -1.16 -10.41
CA GLN A 168 13.89 -1.71 -9.70
C GLN A 168 13.67 -1.87 -8.19
N ASP A 169 12.49 -1.51 -7.67
CA ASP A 169 12.17 -1.62 -6.24
C ASP A 169 12.08 -3.07 -5.76
N SER A 170 12.23 -3.24 -4.44
CA SER A 170 11.98 -4.52 -3.78
C SER A 170 10.62 -5.09 -4.17
N PHE A 171 10.57 -6.40 -4.36
CA PHE A 171 9.39 -7.23 -4.69
C PHE A 171 8.89 -7.17 -6.14
N VAL A 172 9.28 -6.20 -6.95
CA VAL A 172 8.81 -6.09 -8.35
C VAL A 172 9.25 -7.31 -9.16
N GLU A 173 10.53 -7.71 -9.02
CA GLU A 173 11.04 -8.97 -9.59
C GLU A 173 11.10 -10.10 -8.55
N GLY A 174 10.37 -9.95 -7.43
CA GLY A 174 10.32 -10.92 -6.35
C GLY A 174 11.53 -10.93 -5.42
N LEU A 175 12.53 -10.10 -5.66
CA LEU A 175 13.71 -9.95 -4.81
C LEU A 175 13.64 -8.68 -3.97
N LEU A 176 14.45 -8.62 -2.91
CA LEU A 176 14.77 -7.36 -2.24
C LEU A 176 15.76 -6.56 -3.10
N ASP A 177 15.68 -5.26 -2.99
CA ASP A 177 16.61 -4.36 -3.65
C ASP A 177 18.05 -4.53 -3.14
N TYR A 178 19.03 -4.13 -3.97
CA TYR A 178 20.45 -4.14 -3.66
C TYR A 178 20.82 -2.98 -2.71
N PRO A 179 22.02 -2.99 -2.08
CA PRO A 179 22.45 -1.89 -1.22
C PRO A 179 22.83 -0.65 -2.02
N HIS A 180 22.37 0.50 -1.56
CA HIS A 180 22.71 1.81 -2.14
C HIS A 180 23.82 2.49 -1.37
N TYR A 181 24.66 3.21 -2.08
CA TYR A 181 25.75 4.01 -1.54
C TYR A 181 25.66 5.44 -2.06
N THR A 182 25.94 6.41 -1.21
CA THR A 182 25.97 7.84 -1.56
C THR A 182 27.35 8.42 -1.30
N ARG A 183 27.59 9.64 -1.75
CA ARG A 183 28.83 10.40 -1.51
C ARG A 183 28.97 10.77 -0.03
N PRO A 184 30.21 10.85 0.50
CA PRO A 184 31.51 10.63 -0.16
C PRO A 184 31.82 9.13 -0.37
N GLU A 185 32.89 8.83 -1.17
CA GLU A 185 33.32 7.46 -1.49
C GLU A 185 33.80 6.67 -0.29
N GLU A 186 34.33 7.36 0.73
CA GLU A 186 34.77 6.77 1.99
C GLU A 186 34.12 7.49 3.17
N ILE A 187 33.63 6.71 4.13
CA ILE A 187 33.09 7.20 5.42
C ILE A 187 33.66 6.33 6.54
N GLU A 188 34.49 6.92 7.41
CA GLU A 188 35.05 6.24 8.58
C GLU A 188 35.80 4.94 8.24
N GLY A 189 36.60 4.96 7.17
CA GLY A 189 37.35 3.80 6.66
C GLY A 189 36.52 2.75 5.92
N ARG A 190 35.25 3.04 5.63
CA ARG A 190 34.36 2.19 4.85
C ARG A 190 34.18 2.76 3.46
N GLU A 191 34.64 2.04 2.46
CA GLU A 191 34.63 2.45 1.06
C GLU A 191 33.37 1.96 0.32
N VAL A 192 32.96 2.73 -0.69
CA VAL A 192 31.99 2.28 -1.70
C VAL A 192 32.61 1.14 -2.51
N PRO A 193 31.88 0.05 -2.80
CA PRO A 193 32.39 -1.02 -3.64
C PRO A 193 32.95 -0.52 -4.97
N ALA A 194 34.21 -0.86 -5.28
CA ALA A 194 34.95 -0.37 -6.44
C ALA A 194 34.23 -0.58 -7.78
N VAL A 195 33.40 -1.65 -7.88
CA VAL A 195 32.59 -1.92 -9.07
C VAL A 195 31.61 -0.78 -9.37
N LEU A 196 31.07 -0.12 -8.33
CA LEU A 196 30.11 0.99 -8.50
C LEU A 196 30.80 2.29 -8.98
N LEU A 197 32.11 2.38 -8.84
CA LEU A 197 32.93 3.50 -9.31
C LEU A 197 33.51 3.26 -10.71
N SER A 198 33.38 2.05 -11.26
CA SER A 198 34.04 1.62 -12.50
C SER A 198 33.49 2.25 -13.78
N GLY A 199 32.24 2.75 -13.77
CA GLY A 199 31.54 3.18 -14.98
C GLY A 199 31.11 2.03 -15.92
N ASP A 200 31.43 0.77 -15.59
CA ASP A 200 31.05 -0.42 -16.37
C ASP A 200 29.62 -0.84 -15.98
N HIS A 201 28.64 -0.39 -16.76
CA HIS A 201 27.23 -0.66 -16.50
C HIS A 201 26.87 -2.15 -16.44
N ALA A 202 27.52 -2.99 -17.24
CA ALA A 202 27.24 -4.43 -17.23
C ALA A 202 27.75 -5.09 -15.93
N ARG A 203 28.95 -4.71 -15.47
CA ARG A 203 29.49 -5.19 -14.19
C ARG A 203 28.71 -4.66 -13.00
N ILE A 204 28.26 -3.41 -13.06
CA ILE A 204 27.42 -2.80 -12.04
C ILE A 204 26.07 -3.53 -11.96
N ALA A 205 25.41 -3.79 -13.08
CA ALA A 205 24.14 -4.52 -13.12
C ALA A 205 24.28 -5.93 -12.55
N ARG A 206 25.31 -6.67 -12.95
CA ARG A 206 25.60 -8.00 -12.40
C ARG A 206 25.83 -7.97 -10.89
N TRP A 207 26.59 -6.99 -10.40
CA TRP A 207 26.84 -6.81 -8.98
C TRP A 207 25.55 -6.51 -8.22
N ARG A 208 24.73 -5.58 -8.71
CA ARG A 208 23.43 -5.24 -8.12
C ARG A 208 22.53 -6.47 -8.01
N TYR A 209 22.39 -7.22 -9.08
CA TYR A 209 21.57 -8.43 -9.08
C TYR A 209 22.10 -9.50 -8.11
N LYS A 210 23.43 -9.72 -8.06
CA LYS A 210 24.06 -10.59 -7.06
C LYS A 210 23.74 -10.16 -5.63
N GLN A 211 23.83 -8.86 -5.34
CA GLN A 211 23.50 -8.34 -4.01
C GLN A 211 22.02 -8.49 -3.67
N ALA A 212 21.12 -8.21 -4.61
CA ALA A 212 19.68 -8.39 -4.45
C ALA A 212 19.35 -9.85 -4.11
N LEU A 213 19.86 -10.80 -4.89
CA LEU A 213 19.66 -12.24 -4.71
C LEU A 213 20.22 -12.73 -3.36
N GLY A 214 21.47 -12.42 -3.04
CA GLY A 214 22.12 -12.85 -1.79
C GLY A 214 21.44 -12.27 -0.56
N ARG A 215 21.07 -10.98 -0.59
CA ARG A 215 20.33 -10.35 0.51
C ARG A 215 18.95 -10.95 0.70
N THR A 216 18.25 -11.25 -0.41
CA THR A 216 16.95 -11.91 -0.36
C THR A 216 17.07 -13.30 0.24
N PHE A 217 18.05 -14.07 -0.17
CA PHE A 217 18.32 -15.39 0.38
C PHE A 217 18.54 -15.38 1.90
N LEU A 218 19.32 -14.41 2.39
CA LEU A 218 19.63 -14.31 3.83
C LEU A 218 18.49 -13.72 4.67
N ARG A 219 17.73 -12.74 4.14
CA ARG A 219 16.77 -11.95 4.91
C ARG A 219 15.31 -12.36 4.70
N ARG A 220 15.00 -12.83 3.50
CA ARG A 220 13.65 -13.25 3.08
C ARG A 220 13.75 -14.56 2.28
N PRO A 221 14.20 -15.65 2.93
CA PRO A 221 14.32 -16.95 2.27
C PRO A 221 12.98 -17.50 1.76
N ASP A 222 11.86 -17.01 2.31
CA ASP A 222 10.51 -17.29 1.85
C ASP A 222 10.26 -16.80 0.41
N LEU A 223 10.84 -15.66 0.02
CA LEU A 223 10.74 -15.15 -1.35
C LEU A 223 11.55 -16.03 -2.32
N VAL A 224 12.78 -16.36 -1.95
CA VAL A 224 13.65 -17.20 -2.82
C VAL A 224 13.04 -18.58 -3.06
N LYS A 225 12.34 -19.15 -2.09
CA LYS A 225 11.65 -20.44 -2.24
C LYS A 225 10.54 -20.43 -3.31
N LYS A 226 10.04 -19.27 -3.69
CA LYS A 226 9.05 -19.13 -4.77
C LYS A 226 9.67 -19.25 -6.16
N PHE A 227 11.00 -19.14 -6.27
CA PHE A 227 11.73 -19.22 -7.55
C PHE A 227 12.44 -20.56 -7.69
N GLN A 228 12.47 -21.07 -8.91
CA GLN A 228 13.47 -22.06 -9.29
C GLN A 228 14.69 -21.30 -9.83
N LEU A 229 15.74 -21.21 -9.00
CA LEU A 229 16.98 -20.57 -9.43
C LEU A 229 17.56 -21.28 -10.64
N GLY A 230 17.79 -20.53 -11.70
CA GLY A 230 18.55 -21.01 -12.86
C GLY A 230 20.03 -21.15 -12.53
N ARG A 231 20.80 -21.75 -13.44
CA ARG A 231 22.23 -22.00 -13.23
C ARG A 231 23.02 -20.72 -12.93
N GLU A 232 22.79 -19.66 -13.71
CA GLU A 232 23.45 -18.36 -13.51
C GLU A 232 23.11 -17.73 -12.14
N GLN A 233 21.86 -17.82 -11.73
CA GLN A 233 21.42 -17.33 -10.42
C GLN A 233 22.06 -18.11 -9.27
N GLN A 234 22.21 -19.43 -9.42
CA GLN A 234 22.90 -20.24 -8.43
C GLN A 234 24.39 -19.88 -8.35
N GLU A 235 25.06 -19.70 -9.47
CA GLU A 235 26.47 -19.26 -9.53
C GLU A 235 26.65 -17.88 -8.86
N LEU A 236 25.74 -16.94 -9.09
CA LEU A 236 25.76 -15.63 -8.43
C LEU A 236 25.51 -15.71 -6.91
N LEU A 237 24.63 -16.60 -6.49
CA LEU A 237 24.38 -16.83 -5.07
C LEU A 237 25.59 -17.46 -4.37
N ASP A 238 26.21 -18.44 -4.99
CA ASP A 238 27.44 -19.10 -4.49
C ASP A 238 28.60 -18.11 -4.40
N GLU A 239 28.72 -17.16 -5.34
CA GLU A 239 29.70 -16.08 -5.26
C GLU A 239 29.42 -15.06 -4.16
N PHE A 240 28.16 -14.94 -3.71
CA PHE A 240 27.77 -14.00 -2.66
C PHE A 240 27.99 -14.58 -1.26
N LEU A 241 27.75 -15.90 -1.08
CA LEU A 241 27.89 -16.64 0.18
C LEU A 241 29.34 -16.92 0.52
#